data_5a9be5c22ba9926eb625b4478bb95b7a
#
_entry.id   5a9be5c22ba9926eb625b4478bb95b7a
#
_cell.length_a   1.000
_cell.length_b   1.000
_cell.length_c   1.000
_cell.angle_alpha   90.00
_cell.angle_beta   90.00
_cell.angle_gamma   90.00
#
_symmetry.space_group_name_H-M   'P 1'
#
loop_
_entity.id
_entity.type
_entity.pdbx_description
1 polymer ?
#
loop_
_entity_poly.entity_id
_entity_poly.type
_entity_poly.pdbx_seq_one_letter_code
_entity_poly.pdbx_strand_id
1 'polypeptide(L)'
;AALGVYTYAGSSTSTMNVTVSVVHSCSMDSSPMAFGAYDGFLANASTALEATATVVSTCTSGAAALITLNAGASAGSGSADAPVRRMTAGAGKYLVYQVYSDVARGAVWGNTSPTGVALTGTGVSQTLTAYGSVPSAQPAAQGAYSDQVTVTVTY
;
A
#
# COMPACT_ATOMS: atom_id res chain seq x y z
N ALA A 1 -8.43 75.67 9.07
CA ALA A 1 -9.28 74.47 8.98
C ALA A 1 -9.18 73.70 10.30
N ALA A 2 -10.30 73.49 10.99
CA ALA A 2 -10.37 72.69 12.19
C ALA A 2 -10.31 71.19 11.83
N LEU A 3 -9.31 70.46 12.37
CA LEU A 3 -9.29 69.00 12.27
C LEU A 3 -10.37 68.45 13.25
N GLY A 4 -11.42 67.90 12.71
CA GLY A 4 -12.46 67.27 13.50
C GLY A 4 -11.94 66.03 14.18
N VAL A 5 -12.01 66.00 15.52
CA VAL A 5 -11.74 64.82 16.31
C VAL A 5 -13.01 63.96 16.26
N TYR A 6 -12.95 62.83 15.56
CA TYR A 6 -14.06 61.90 15.54
C TYR A 6 -14.00 61.02 16.80
N THR A 7 -15.01 61.08 17.61
CA THR A 7 -15.17 60.16 18.75
C THR A 7 -16.26 59.15 18.40
N TYR A 8 -15.98 57.90 18.67
CA TYR A 8 -16.97 56.82 18.49
C TYR A 8 -17.90 56.82 19.71
N ALA A 9 -19.16 57.17 19.51
CA ALA A 9 -20.14 57.32 20.59
C ALA A 9 -20.97 56.06 20.87
N GLY A 10 -20.82 55.05 20.02
CA GLY A 10 -21.55 53.79 20.18
C GLY A 10 -20.93 52.66 19.37
N SER A 11 -21.38 51.48 19.65
CA SER A 11 -21.01 50.28 18.87
C SER A 11 -22.24 49.43 18.61
N SER A 12 -22.27 48.75 17.49
CA SER A 12 -23.23 47.68 17.26
C SER A 12 -22.46 46.46 16.80
N THR A 13 -22.98 45.30 17.14
CA THR A 13 -22.34 44.03 16.86
C THR A 13 -23.30 43.12 16.11
N SER A 14 -22.76 42.29 15.24
CA SER A 14 -23.48 41.16 14.68
C SER A 14 -22.57 39.93 14.67
N THR A 15 -23.17 38.78 14.61
CA THR A 15 -22.43 37.53 14.58
C THR A 15 -22.31 37.05 13.13
N MET A 16 -21.09 36.72 12.70
CA MET A 16 -20.81 36.08 11.43
C MET A 16 -20.52 34.60 11.69
N ASN A 17 -21.33 33.73 11.15
CA ASN A 17 -21.05 32.31 11.19
C ASN A 17 -19.98 31.97 10.18
N VAL A 18 -18.91 31.30 10.63
CA VAL A 18 -17.82 30.82 9.77
C VAL A 18 -17.77 29.30 9.91
N THR A 19 -17.91 28.61 8.79
CA THR A 19 -17.97 27.16 8.80
C THR A 19 -17.00 26.60 7.76
N VAL A 20 -16.45 25.42 8.05
CA VAL A 20 -15.66 24.63 7.12
C VAL A 20 -15.92 23.15 7.40
N SER A 21 -15.91 22.34 6.38
CA SER A 21 -15.96 20.88 6.49
C SER A 21 -14.63 20.31 6.02
N VAL A 22 -13.96 19.55 6.87
CA VAL A 22 -12.74 18.85 6.52
C VAL A 22 -13.10 17.43 6.07
N VAL A 23 -12.72 17.08 4.85
CA VAL A 23 -12.94 15.74 4.30
C VAL A 23 -11.74 14.84 4.54
N HIS A 24 -11.97 13.54 4.64
CA HIS A 24 -10.89 12.57 4.69
C HIS A 24 -10.19 12.47 3.33
N SER A 25 -8.88 12.32 3.35
CA SER A 25 -8.06 12.17 2.17
C SER A 25 -6.85 11.31 2.50
N CYS A 26 -6.45 10.46 1.56
CA CYS A 26 -5.24 9.65 1.68
C CYS A 26 -4.38 9.78 0.43
N SER A 27 -3.08 9.78 0.61
CA SER A 27 -2.10 9.56 -0.44
C SER A 27 -1.29 8.29 -0.14
N MET A 28 -0.74 7.67 -1.20
CA MET A 28 0.03 6.45 -1.06
C MET A 28 1.24 6.46 -1.97
N ASP A 29 2.32 5.84 -1.49
CA ASP A 29 3.53 5.55 -2.24
C ASP A 29 4.02 4.15 -1.88
N SER A 30 4.80 3.52 -2.76
CA SER A 30 5.37 2.20 -2.53
C SER A 30 6.74 2.06 -3.17
N SER A 31 7.62 1.31 -2.51
CA SER A 31 8.91 0.96 -3.07
C SER A 31 8.82 -0.33 -3.91
N PRO A 32 9.74 -0.54 -4.86
CA PRO A 32 9.86 -1.83 -5.53
C PRO A 32 10.19 -2.96 -4.55
N MET A 33 9.69 -4.17 -4.85
CA MET A 33 10.11 -5.41 -4.19
C MET A 33 11.05 -6.15 -5.12
N ALA A 34 12.32 -6.17 -4.79
CA ALA A 34 13.36 -6.80 -5.59
C ALA A 34 13.89 -8.05 -4.89
N PHE A 35 13.63 -9.22 -5.46
CA PHE A 35 14.08 -10.49 -4.92
C PHE A 35 15.54 -10.82 -5.25
N GLY A 36 16.07 -10.25 -6.34
CA GLY A 36 17.42 -10.61 -6.82
C GLY A 36 17.40 -11.90 -7.63
N ALA A 37 18.47 -12.70 -7.48
CA ALA A 37 18.63 -13.94 -8.23
C ALA A 37 17.91 -15.10 -7.55
N TYR A 38 17.14 -15.87 -8.30
CA TYR A 38 16.50 -17.10 -7.87
C TYR A 38 17.12 -18.30 -8.57
N ASP A 39 17.51 -19.31 -7.80
CA ASP A 39 18.03 -20.57 -8.31
C ASP A 39 17.34 -21.74 -7.61
N GLY A 40 16.28 -22.25 -8.19
CA GLY A 40 15.50 -23.36 -7.65
C GLY A 40 16.23 -24.71 -7.62
N PHE A 41 17.41 -24.79 -8.23
CA PHE A 41 18.24 -26.01 -8.29
C PHE A 41 19.30 -26.07 -7.19
N LEU A 42 19.90 -24.93 -6.84
CA LEU A 42 20.99 -24.84 -5.86
C LEU A 42 20.59 -23.96 -4.67
N ALA A 43 20.75 -22.65 -4.79
CA ALA A 43 20.59 -21.73 -3.67
C ALA A 43 19.16 -21.76 -3.06
N ASN A 44 18.15 -21.96 -3.90
CA ASN A 44 16.74 -21.98 -3.49
C ASN A 44 16.10 -23.38 -3.67
N ALA A 45 16.91 -24.44 -3.70
CA ALA A 45 16.38 -25.80 -3.79
C ALA A 45 15.53 -26.21 -2.58
N SER A 46 15.85 -25.70 -1.40
CA SER A 46 15.13 -25.98 -0.14
C SER A 46 14.81 -24.74 0.69
N THR A 47 15.24 -23.57 0.26
CA THR A 47 15.08 -22.30 0.96
C THR A 47 14.37 -21.30 0.07
N ALA A 48 13.27 -20.73 0.54
CA ALA A 48 12.56 -19.67 -0.15
C ALA A 48 13.45 -18.42 -0.30
N LEU A 49 13.26 -17.69 -1.39
CA LEU A 49 13.89 -16.39 -1.58
C LEU A 49 12.97 -15.31 -1.03
N GLU A 50 13.46 -14.47 -0.16
CA GLU A 50 12.69 -13.46 0.55
C GLU A 50 13.12 -12.05 0.18
N ALA A 51 12.18 -11.12 0.19
CA ALA A 51 12.41 -9.70 0.02
C ALA A 51 11.36 -8.89 0.78
N THR A 52 11.61 -7.60 0.91
CA THR A 52 10.65 -6.66 1.50
C THR A 52 10.47 -5.44 0.60
N ALA A 53 9.31 -4.80 0.73
CA ALA A 53 9.04 -3.50 0.16
C ALA A 53 8.30 -2.65 1.20
N THR A 54 8.29 -1.34 1.00
CA THR A 54 7.56 -0.42 1.85
C THR A 54 6.31 0.11 1.14
N VAL A 55 5.24 0.25 1.89
CA VAL A 55 4.02 0.96 1.50
C VAL A 55 3.84 2.11 2.47
N VAL A 56 3.87 3.33 1.97
CA VAL A 56 3.75 4.56 2.77
C VAL A 56 2.39 5.17 2.50
N SER A 57 1.61 5.35 3.54
CA SER A 57 0.30 6.01 3.47
C SER A 57 0.29 7.26 4.33
N THR A 58 -0.25 8.35 3.79
CA THR A 58 -0.49 9.59 4.54
C THR A 58 -1.96 9.93 4.43
N CYS A 59 -2.68 9.75 5.53
CA CYS A 59 -4.11 10.01 5.61
C CYS A 59 -4.42 11.12 6.60
N THR A 60 -5.49 11.87 6.33
CA THR A 60 -6.06 12.83 7.27
C THR A 60 -6.23 12.19 8.64
N SER A 61 -5.91 12.94 9.70
CA SER A 61 -6.05 12.45 11.07
C SER A 61 -7.47 11.96 11.35
N GLY A 62 -7.58 10.76 11.90
CA GLY A 62 -8.85 10.09 12.20
C GLY A 62 -9.50 9.37 11.01
N ALA A 63 -8.94 9.46 9.81
CA ALA A 63 -9.47 8.72 8.67
C ALA A 63 -9.25 7.21 8.85
N ALA A 64 -10.32 6.43 8.76
CA ALA A 64 -10.22 4.98 8.70
C ALA A 64 -9.82 4.58 7.28
N ALA A 65 -8.69 3.91 7.14
CA ALA A 65 -8.15 3.49 5.85
C ALA A 65 -7.87 2.00 5.83
N LEU A 66 -8.08 1.39 4.67
CA LEU A 66 -7.78 0.00 4.39
C LEU A 66 -6.85 -0.08 3.19
N ILE A 67 -5.70 -0.72 3.35
CA ILE A 67 -4.73 -0.92 2.28
C ILE A 67 -4.79 -2.37 1.81
N THR A 68 -5.02 -2.54 0.51
CA THR A 68 -5.15 -3.84 -0.15
C THR A 68 -4.17 -3.96 -1.32
N LEU A 69 -3.81 -5.19 -1.64
CA LEU A 69 -2.95 -5.54 -2.76
C LEU A 69 -3.70 -6.49 -3.70
N ASN A 70 -3.73 -6.18 -4.99
CA ASN A 70 -4.34 -7.07 -5.97
C ASN A 70 -3.49 -8.32 -6.25
N ALA A 71 -3.96 -9.17 -7.13
CA ALA A 71 -3.30 -10.41 -7.49
C ALA A 71 -2.08 -10.25 -8.42
N GLY A 72 -1.80 -9.02 -8.88
CA GLY A 72 -0.77 -8.76 -9.88
C GLY A 72 -1.27 -8.89 -11.32
N ALA A 73 -0.46 -8.44 -12.26
CA ALA A 73 -0.79 -8.42 -13.68
C ALA A 73 -0.75 -9.82 -14.33
N SER A 74 0.02 -10.75 -13.74
CA SER A 74 0.21 -12.11 -14.26
C SER A 74 -0.38 -13.18 -13.34
N ALA A 75 -1.43 -12.84 -12.61
CA ALA A 75 -2.05 -13.71 -11.62
C ALA A 75 -2.44 -15.10 -12.17
N GLY A 76 -2.30 -16.10 -11.33
CA GLY A 76 -2.86 -17.44 -11.53
C GLY A 76 -4.32 -17.49 -11.06
N SER A 77 -4.86 -18.71 -11.03
CA SER A 77 -6.20 -18.95 -10.49
C SER A 77 -6.18 -18.83 -8.97
N GLY A 78 -6.86 -17.83 -8.45
CA GLY A 78 -6.96 -17.55 -7.03
C GLY A 78 -8.17 -16.68 -6.75
N SER A 79 -8.33 -16.24 -5.51
CA SER A 79 -9.39 -15.33 -5.09
C SER A 79 -8.79 -13.99 -4.63
N ALA A 80 -9.65 -13.02 -4.37
CA ALA A 80 -9.22 -11.74 -3.82
C ALA A 80 -8.61 -11.88 -2.40
N ASP A 81 -9.08 -12.86 -1.62
CA ASP A 81 -8.54 -13.18 -0.28
C ASP A 81 -7.23 -13.97 -0.35
N ALA A 82 -7.14 -14.87 -1.32
CA ALA A 82 -6.00 -15.77 -1.52
C ALA A 82 -5.51 -15.69 -2.97
N PRO A 83 -4.90 -14.56 -3.37
CA PRO A 83 -4.42 -14.40 -4.72
C PRO A 83 -3.24 -15.33 -4.99
N VAL A 84 -3.22 -15.89 -6.19
CA VAL A 84 -2.07 -16.63 -6.69
C VAL A 84 -1.23 -15.68 -7.54
N ARG A 85 -0.16 -15.14 -6.94
CA ARG A 85 0.71 -14.18 -7.59
C ARG A 85 1.82 -14.86 -8.36
N ARG A 86 2.07 -14.38 -9.57
CA ARG A 86 3.12 -14.90 -10.42
C ARG A 86 3.85 -13.76 -11.12
N MET A 87 5.17 -13.84 -11.13
CA MET A 87 5.99 -13.08 -12.07
C MET A 87 6.06 -13.82 -13.40
N THR A 88 6.24 -13.09 -14.48
CA THR A 88 6.42 -13.68 -15.82
C THR A 88 7.68 -13.15 -16.49
N ALA A 89 8.32 -14.03 -17.27
CA ALA A 89 9.35 -13.69 -18.25
C ALA A 89 8.82 -13.79 -19.69
N GLY A 90 7.49 -13.71 -19.85
CA GLY A 90 6.80 -13.87 -21.14
C GLY A 90 6.59 -15.32 -21.53
N ALA A 91 5.84 -15.54 -22.62
CA ALA A 91 5.69 -16.85 -23.31
C ALA A 91 5.36 -18.04 -22.37
N GLY A 92 4.47 -17.86 -21.40
CA GLY A 92 4.08 -18.93 -20.48
C GLY A 92 5.11 -19.28 -19.40
N LYS A 93 6.16 -18.48 -19.25
CA LYS A 93 7.16 -18.63 -18.18
C LYS A 93 6.71 -17.90 -16.94
N TYR A 94 6.45 -18.64 -15.87
CA TYR A 94 5.96 -18.10 -14.62
C TYR A 94 6.81 -18.54 -13.43
N LEU A 95 6.92 -17.65 -12.45
CA LEU A 95 7.52 -17.90 -11.16
C LEU A 95 6.54 -17.43 -10.07
N VAL A 96 6.07 -18.36 -9.26
CA VAL A 96 5.11 -18.07 -8.20
C VAL A 96 5.80 -17.32 -7.06
N TYR A 97 5.14 -16.31 -6.51
CA TYR A 97 5.55 -15.59 -5.31
C TYR A 97 4.34 -15.22 -4.49
N GLN A 98 4.57 -14.76 -3.28
CA GLN A 98 3.50 -14.24 -2.44
C GLN A 98 3.96 -13.01 -1.67
N VAL A 99 3.00 -12.19 -1.27
CA VAL A 99 3.21 -11.01 -0.43
C VAL A 99 2.37 -11.13 0.83
N TYR A 100 2.99 -10.87 1.97
CA TYR A 100 2.42 -10.99 3.30
C TYR A 100 2.48 -9.66 4.03
N SER A 101 1.54 -9.47 4.94
CA SER A 101 1.48 -8.27 5.78
C SER A 101 2.27 -8.41 7.09
N ASP A 102 2.71 -9.62 7.43
CA ASP A 102 3.45 -9.94 8.64
C ASP A 102 4.85 -10.48 8.36
N VAL A 103 5.77 -10.24 9.30
CA VAL A 103 7.17 -10.68 9.20
C VAL A 103 7.31 -12.21 9.17
N ALA A 104 6.40 -12.93 9.82
CA ALA A 104 6.37 -14.39 9.82
C ALA A 104 5.86 -14.99 8.52
N ARG A 105 5.35 -14.16 7.60
CA ARG A 105 4.77 -14.57 6.31
C ARG A 105 3.64 -15.60 6.47
N GLY A 106 2.80 -15.38 7.48
CA GLY A 106 1.62 -16.20 7.75
C GLY A 106 0.32 -15.60 7.22
N ALA A 107 0.26 -14.27 7.11
CA ALA A 107 -0.92 -13.54 6.68
C ALA A 107 -0.73 -12.97 5.27
N VAL A 108 -1.35 -13.59 4.27
CA VAL A 108 -1.33 -13.10 2.88
C VAL A 108 -1.98 -11.72 2.83
N TRP A 109 -1.29 -10.76 2.23
CA TRP A 109 -1.85 -9.42 1.99
C TRP A 109 -2.68 -9.45 0.72
N GLY A 110 -3.99 -9.59 0.89
CA GLY A 110 -4.93 -9.75 -0.20
C GLY A 110 -5.66 -8.46 -0.57
N ASN A 111 -6.72 -8.62 -1.34
CA ASN A 111 -7.50 -7.52 -1.91
C ASN A 111 -8.92 -7.43 -1.32
N THR A 112 -9.07 -7.80 -0.07
CA THR A 112 -10.35 -7.74 0.66
C THR A 112 -10.16 -7.12 2.03
N SER A 113 -11.26 -6.75 2.69
CA SER A 113 -11.21 -6.20 4.04
C SER A 113 -10.52 -7.11 5.05
N PRO A 114 -10.82 -8.44 5.10
CA PRO A 114 -10.17 -9.33 6.05
C PRO A 114 -8.68 -9.56 5.81
N THR A 115 -8.21 -9.41 4.57
CA THR A 115 -6.82 -9.68 4.17
C THR A 115 -6.00 -8.42 3.87
N GLY A 116 -6.66 -7.27 3.87
CA GLY A 116 -6.00 -5.97 3.82
C GLY A 116 -5.45 -5.54 5.18
N VAL A 117 -4.70 -4.46 5.19
CA VAL A 117 -4.18 -3.84 6.41
C VAL A 117 -4.97 -2.57 6.72
N ALA A 118 -5.68 -2.57 7.84
CA ALA A 118 -6.42 -1.41 8.31
C ALA A 118 -5.48 -0.48 9.10
N LEU A 119 -5.65 0.81 8.93
CA LEU A 119 -4.96 1.84 9.71
C LEU A 119 -5.87 3.04 9.95
N THR A 120 -5.53 3.82 10.97
CA THR A 120 -6.15 5.12 11.23
C THR A 120 -5.16 6.22 10.86
N GLY A 121 -5.59 7.16 10.03
CA GLY A 121 -4.76 8.29 9.63
C GLY A 121 -4.31 9.14 10.82
N THR A 122 -3.09 9.62 10.76
CA THR A 122 -2.46 10.45 11.80
C THR A 122 -2.11 11.85 11.31
N GLY A 123 -2.36 12.15 10.03
CA GLY A 123 -1.96 13.39 9.40
C GLY A 123 -0.51 13.42 8.94
N VAL A 124 0.29 12.39 9.30
CA VAL A 124 1.67 12.21 8.86
C VAL A 124 1.83 10.85 8.19
N SER A 125 2.93 10.65 7.47
CA SER A 125 3.20 9.39 6.78
C SER A 125 3.35 8.23 7.76
N GLN A 126 2.71 7.11 7.41
CA GLN A 126 2.78 5.83 8.12
C GLN A 126 3.33 4.79 7.15
N THR A 127 4.37 4.09 7.57
CA THR A 127 5.05 3.09 6.73
C THR A 127 4.65 1.68 7.16
N LEU A 128 4.20 0.90 6.19
CA LEU A 128 3.95 -0.53 6.31
C LEU A 128 5.03 -1.29 5.54
N THR A 129 5.40 -2.46 6.03
CA THR A 129 6.32 -3.36 5.33
C THR A 129 5.55 -4.48 4.68
N ALA A 130 5.77 -4.67 3.38
CA ALA A 130 5.30 -5.83 2.63
C ALA A 130 6.40 -6.88 2.61
N TYR A 131 6.08 -8.10 3.01
CA TYR A 131 7.02 -9.21 3.09
C TYR A 131 6.79 -10.17 1.93
N GLY A 132 7.76 -10.25 1.03
CA GLY A 132 7.70 -11.11 -0.14
C GLY A 132 8.40 -12.44 0.06
N SER A 133 7.90 -13.48 -0.60
CA SER A 133 8.53 -14.80 -0.62
C SER A 133 8.32 -15.46 -1.98
N VAL A 134 9.40 -15.96 -2.55
CA VAL A 134 9.38 -16.88 -3.70
C VAL A 134 9.66 -18.29 -3.16
N PRO A 135 8.70 -19.21 -3.24
CA PRO A 135 8.88 -20.58 -2.73
C PRO A 135 10.08 -21.28 -3.35
N SER A 136 10.69 -22.17 -2.57
CA SER A 136 11.83 -22.98 -3.02
C SER A 136 11.43 -23.99 -4.13
N ALA A 137 12.42 -24.53 -4.79
CA ALA A 137 12.33 -25.68 -5.72
C ALA A 137 11.38 -25.46 -6.91
N GLN A 138 11.17 -24.22 -7.36
CA GLN A 138 10.38 -23.98 -8.57
C GLN A 138 11.26 -24.21 -9.82
N PRO A 139 10.82 -25.02 -10.79
CA PRO A 139 11.56 -25.32 -12.01
C PRO A 139 11.35 -24.20 -13.05
N ALA A 140 11.76 -22.97 -12.72
CA ALA A 140 11.61 -21.83 -13.59
C ALA A 140 12.72 -21.82 -14.66
N ALA A 141 12.34 -21.49 -15.90
CA ALA A 141 13.30 -21.30 -16.98
C ALA A 141 14.11 -20.01 -16.77
N GLN A 142 15.32 -19.95 -17.32
CA GLN A 142 16.12 -18.73 -17.29
C GLN A 142 15.35 -17.54 -17.89
N GLY A 143 15.43 -16.40 -17.27
CA GLY A 143 14.80 -15.18 -17.74
C GLY A 143 14.73 -14.09 -16.67
N ALA A 144 14.32 -12.91 -17.09
CA ALA A 144 13.98 -11.80 -16.19
C ALA A 144 12.48 -11.85 -15.90
N TYR A 145 12.13 -12.17 -14.69
CA TYR A 145 10.74 -12.29 -14.23
C TYR A 145 10.30 -11.01 -13.53
N SER A 146 9.11 -10.53 -13.86
CA SER A 146 8.51 -9.36 -13.25
C SER A 146 6.99 -9.49 -13.13
N ASP A 147 6.42 -8.74 -12.23
CA ASP A 147 4.99 -8.55 -12.06
C ASP A 147 4.70 -7.13 -11.58
N GLN A 148 3.46 -6.69 -11.69
CA GLN A 148 2.98 -5.42 -11.16
C GLN A 148 1.79 -5.67 -10.25
N VAL A 149 1.94 -5.35 -8.97
CA VAL A 149 0.88 -5.40 -7.97
C VAL A 149 0.37 -4.00 -7.73
N THR A 150 -0.94 -3.81 -7.84
CA THR A 150 -1.57 -2.54 -7.50
C THR A 150 -1.87 -2.50 -6.01
N VAL A 151 -1.40 -1.46 -5.36
CA VAL A 151 -1.70 -1.13 -3.96
C VAL A 151 -2.82 -0.12 -3.95
N THR A 152 -3.88 -0.39 -3.20
CA THR A 152 -5.05 0.49 -3.11
C THR A 152 -5.28 0.89 -1.65
N VAL A 153 -5.51 2.18 -1.41
CA VAL A 153 -6.04 2.68 -0.14
C VAL A 153 -7.50 3.05 -0.32
N THR A 154 -8.35 2.51 0.54
CA THR A 154 -9.78 2.84 0.61
C THR A 154 -10.05 3.57 1.92
N TYR A 155 -10.75 4.72 1.83
CA TYR A 155 -11.00 5.59 2.98
C TYR A 155 -12.34 6.29 2.86
#